data_6010bc5a1a900d199fad2be9b6adbf63
#
_entry.id   6010bc5a1a900d199fad2be9b6adbf63
#
_cell.length_a   1.000
_cell.length_b   1.000
_cell.length_c   1.000
_cell.angle_alpha   90.00
_cell.angle_beta   90.00
_cell.angle_gamma   90.00
#
_symmetry.space_group_name_H-M   'P 1'
#
loop_
_entity.id
_entity.type
_entity.pdbx_description
1 polymer ?
#
loop_
_entity_poly.entity_id
_entity_poly.type
_entity_poly.pdbx_seq_one_letter_code
_entity_poly.pdbx_strand_id
1 'polypeptide(L)'
;MQEKELKLKVAEAIQDDVNKGIVRIDSGYLSEVDIKPGDIVEIEGERKTVAIADRSYPGDIGLNIIRMDGIIRKNGKTGIGEIVKVRKALVKEAKKIIIAPARKGIVIRASPEIFKQGLLGRAVVKGDIVSLGGAKRRKSTMMGNPFFDEDIFSILDESMMGIGFGDIKFVVVDTNPKAAVIILDSTEIEFRSEAVEIEEERLPDITYEDVGGLEDEINKVREMVELPLK
;
A
#
# COMPACT_ATOMS: atom_id res chain seq x y z
N MET A 1 -14.02 -26.68 -5.07
CA MET A 1 -14.58 -25.71 -4.11
C MET A 1 -14.53 -24.37 -4.81
N GLN A 2 -15.66 -23.68 -4.97
CA GLN A 2 -15.62 -22.30 -5.48
C GLN A 2 -14.91 -21.43 -4.43
N GLU A 3 -13.88 -20.73 -4.83
CA GLU A 3 -13.25 -19.73 -3.98
C GLU A 3 -14.28 -18.65 -3.69
N LYS A 4 -14.52 -18.37 -2.42
CA LYS A 4 -15.43 -17.29 -2.00
C LYS A 4 -14.78 -15.95 -2.37
N GLU A 5 -15.50 -15.12 -3.11
CA GLU A 5 -15.05 -13.79 -3.50
C GLU A 5 -16.07 -12.71 -3.11
N LEU A 6 -15.58 -11.52 -2.79
CA LEU A 6 -16.39 -10.32 -2.60
C LEU A 6 -16.27 -9.43 -3.84
N LYS A 7 -17.34 -8.71 -4.17
CA LYS A 7 -17.31 -7.62 -5.16
C LYS A 7 -17.54 -6.31 -4.42
N LEU A 8 -16.54 -5.46 -4.35
CA LEU A 8 -16.56 -4.24 -3.56
C LEU A 8 -16.26 -3.03 -4.44
N LYS A 9 -16.94 -1.92 -4.16
CA LYS A 9 -16.69 -0.64 -4.84
C LYS A 9 -15.47 0.02 -4.22
N VAL A 10 -14.54 0.47 -5.05
CA VAL A 10 -13.32 1.14 -4.62
C VAL A 10 -13.64 2.53 -4.06
N ALA A 11 -13.13 2.80 -2.86
CA ALA A 11 -13.16 4.11 -2.23
C ALA A 11 -11.72 4.52 -1.82
N GLU A 12 -11.53 5.82 -1.70
CA GLU A 12 -10.25 6.40 -1.31
C GLU A 12 -9.86 6.02 0.13
N ALA A 13 -8.58 5.76 0.37
CA ALA A 13 -8.05 5.57 1.71
C ALA A 13 -8.10 6.89 2.48
N ILE A 14 -8.17 6.82 3.79
CA ILE A 14 -7.88 7.99 4.63
C ILE A 14 -6.36 8.17 4.76
N GLN A 15 -5.93 9.38 5.08
CA GLN A 15 -4.52 9.76 5.12
C GLN A 15 -3.66 8.82 5.98
N ASP A 16 -4.20 8.36 7.11
CA ASP A 16 -3.48 7.44 8.01
C ASP A 16 -3.15 6.07 7.40
N ASP A 17 -3.83 5.66 6.33
CA ASP A 17 -3.61 4.36 5.69
C ASP A 17 -2.76 4.44 4.41
N VAL A 18 -2.46 5.66 3.95
CA VAL A 18 -1.68 5.90 2.73
C VAL A 18 -0.27 5.30 2.86
N ASN A 19 0.20 4.65 1.80
CA ASN A 19 1.52 4.00 1.71
C ASN A 19 1.75 2.83 2.69
N LYS A 20 0.72 2.34 3.40
CA LYS A 20 0.86 1.23 4.36
C LYS A 20 0.60 -0.16 3.76
N GLY A 21 0.09 -0.25 2.53
CA GLY A 21 -0.28 -1.53 1.91
C GLY A 21 -1.48 -2.19 2.57
N ILE A 22 -2.39 -1.38 3.14
CA ILE A 22 -3.58 -1.81 3.88
C ILE A 22 -4.83 -1.44 3.09
N VAL A 23 -5.82 -2.31 3.13
CA VAL A 23 -7.17 -2.03 2.64
C VAL A 23 -8.19 -2.21 3.76
N ARG A 24 -9.21 -1.34 3.78
CA ARG A 24 -10.26 -1.35 4.79
C ARG A 24 -11.55 -1.91 4.20
N ILE A 25 -12.07 -2.95 4.85
CA ILE A 25 -13.30 -3.65 4.44
C ILE A 25 -14.15 -3.91 5.67
N ASP A 26 -15.47 -3.82 5.54
CA ASP A 26 -16.39 -4.15 6.61
C ASP A 26 -16.18 -5.58 7.13
N SER A 27 -16.16 -5.74 8.44
CA SER A 27 -15.90 -7.02 9.11
C SER A 27 -16.95 -8.09 8.78
N GLY A 28 -18.19 -7.69 8.48
CA GLY A 28 -19.25 -8.59 8.03
C GLY A 28 -18.86 -9.23 6.70
N TYR A 29 -18.48 -8.43 5.71
CA TYR A 29 -18.03 -8.93 4.41
C TYR A 29 -16.76 -9.77 4.51
N LEU A 30 -15.78 -9.36 5.32
CA LEU A 30 -14.57 -10.16 5.56
C LEU A 30 -14.92 -11.56 6.08
N SER A 31 -15.88 -11.65 7.00
CA SER A 31 -16.31 -12.92 7.60
C SER A 31 -17.01 -13.84 6.60
N GLU A 32 -17.73 -13.30 5.61
CA GLU A 32 -18.39 -14.09 4.55
C GLU A 32 -17.40 -14.92 3.72
N VAL A 33 -16.17 -14.44 3.58
CA VAL A 33 -15.11 -15.07 2.79
C VAL A 33 -13.96 -15.63 3.64
N ASP A 34 -14.21 -15.82 4.94
CA ASP A 34 -13.24 -16.37 5.90
C ASP A 34 -11.93 -15.59 5.98
N ILE A 35 -12.00 -14.25 5.84
CA ILE A 35 -10.87 -13.32 5.97
C ILE A 35 -10.93 -12.66 7.35
N LYS A 36 -9.79 -12.56 8.01
CA LYS A 36 -9.63 -11.86 9.28
C LYS A 36 -8.79 -10.60 9.10
N PRO A 37 -8.99 -9.56 9.93
CA PRO A 37 -8.08 -8.42 9.97
C PRO A 37 -6.63 -8.88 10.18
N GLY A 38 -5.73 -8.44 9.30
CA GLY A 38 -4.34 -8.87 9.23
C GLY A 38 -4.05 -9.95 8.19
N ASP A 39 -5.07 -10.62 7.65
CA ASP A 39 -4.89 -11.55 6.53
C ASP A 39 -4.53 -10.78 5.25
N ILE A 40 -3.84 -11.45 4.35
CA ILE A 40 -3.55 -10.90 3.03
C ILE A 40 -4.71 -11.24 2.08
N VAL A 41 -5.15 -10.24 1.34
CA VAL A 41 -6.17 -10.36 0.30
C VAL A 41 -5.57 -10.13 -1.08
N GLU A 42 -6.07 -10.87 -2.05
CA GLU A 42 -5.87 -10.60 -3.47
C GLU A 42 -6.99 -9.68 -3.94
N ILE A 43 -6.61 -8.63 -4.62
CA ILE A 43 -7.51 -7.64 -5.23
C ILE A 43 -7.35 -7.76 -6.73
N GLU A 44 -8.46 -8.02 -7.42
CA GLU A 44 -8.50 -8.20 -8.87
C GLU A 44 -9.32 -7.05 -9.48
N GLY A 45 -8.61 -6.05 -10.02
CA GLY A 45 -9.12 -5.06 -10.97
C GLY A 45 -8.79 -5.55 -12.39
N GLU A 46 -8.22 -4.68 -13.24
CA GLU A 46 -7.64 -5.13 -14.50
C GLU A 46 -6.34 -5.94 -14.29
N ARG A 47 -5.64 -5.67 -13.20
CA ARG A 47 -4.47 -6.41 -12.73
C ARG A 47 -4.71 -6.93 -11.32
N LYS A 48 -4.07 -8.04 -10.97
CA LYS A 48 -4.08 -8.59 -9.63
C LYS A 48 -2.96 -8.00 -8.80
N THR A 49 -3.29 -7.59 -7.57
CA THR A 49 -2.33 -7.17 -6.55
C THR A 49 -2.75 -7.75 -5.19
N VAL A 50 -1.95 -7.51 -4.16
CA VAL A 50 -2.22 -7.97 -2.81
C VAL A 50 -2.09 -6.85 -1.79
N ALA A 51 -2.86 -6.94 -0.71
CA ALA A 51 -2.80 -6.00 0.40
C ALA A 51 -3.17 -6.69 1.71
N ILE A 52 -2.91 -6.03 2.83
CA ILE A 52 -3.34 -6.47 4.15
C ILE A 52 -4.78 -5.98 4.37
N ALA A 53 -5.71 -6.90 4.66
CA ALA A 53 -7.07 -6.52 5.02
C ALA A 53 -7.13 -6.04 6.48
N ASP A 54 -7.84 -4.96 6.71
CA ASP A 54 -8.17 -4.48 8.05
C ASP A 54 -9.63 -4.02 8.11
N ARG A 55 -10.13 -3.79 9.32
CA ARG A 55 -11.52 -3.41 9.56
C ARG A 55 -11.83 -2.04 8.99
N SER A 56 -13.03 -1.88 8.47
CA SER A 56 -13.55 -0.57 8.06
C SER A 56 -13.64 0.41 9.23
N TYR A 57 -13.66 1.68 8.90
CA TYR A 57 -13.98 2.72 9.88
C TYR A 57 -15.47 2.66 10.24
N PRO A 58 -15.87 3.20 11.42
CA PRO A 58 -17.26 3.16 11.86
C PRO A 58 -18.26 3.75 10.86
N GLY A 59 -17.87 4.79 10.13
CA GLY A 59 -18.71 5.42 9.10
C GLY A 59 -18.90 4.59 7.83
N ASP A 60 -18.14 3.52 7.65
CA ASP A 60 -18.18 2.66 6.47
C ASP A 60 -18.89 1.31 6.75
N ILE A 61 -19.35 1.09 7.97
CA ILE A 61 -20.02 -0.17 8.35
C ILE A 61 -21.30 -0.33 7.53
N GLY A 62 -21.44 -1.51 6.91
CA GLY A 62 -22.56 -1.85 6.04
C GLY A 62 -22.46 -1.31 4.63
N LEU A 63 -21.42 -0.53 4.30
CA LEU A 63 -21.15 -0.09 2.93
C LEU A 63 -20.38 -1.17 2.19
N ASN A 64 -20.83 -1.45 0.95
CA ASN A 64 -20.16 -2.43 0.06
C ASN A 64 -18.94 -1.80 -0.64
N ILE A 65 -17.97 -1.33 0.16
CA ILE A 65 -16.79 -0.63 -0.32
C ILE A 65 -15.50 -1.28 0.20
N ILE A 66 -14.42 -1.01 -0.54
CA ILE A 66 -13.05 -1.26 -0.12
C ILE A 66 -12.27 0.06 -0.22
N ARG A 67 -11.72 0.54 0.91
CA ARG A 67 -10.84 1.70 0.89
C ARG A 67 -9.42 1.25 0.61
N MET A 68 -8.79 1.87 -0.37
CA MET A 68 -7.40 1.61 -0.73
C MET A 68 -6.72 2.88 -1.22
N ASP A 69 -5.41 2.98 -0.99
CA ASP A 69 -4.60 4.13 -1.41
C ASP A 69 -4.29 4.12 -2.92
N GLY A 70 -3.73 5.22 -3.42
CA GLY A 70 -3.40 5.39 -4.82
C GLY A 70 -2.38 4.36 -5.34
N ILE A 71 -1.48 3.86 -4.48
CA ILE A 71 -0.50 2.84 -4.87
C ILE A 71 -1.20 1.50 -5.11
N ILE A 72 -2.07 1.08 -4.21
CA ILE A 72 -2.83 -0.17 -4.36
C ILE A 72 -3.75 -0.09 -5.58
N ARG A 73 -4.42 1.06 -5.81
CA ARG A 73 -5.24 1.27 -7.01
C ARG A 73 -4.42 1.16 -8.29
N LYS A 74 -3.24 1.80 -8.36
CA LYS A 74 -2.32 1.67 -9.50
C LYS A 74 -1.88 0.22 -9.70
N ASN A 75 -1.55 -0.49 -8.62
CA ASN A 75 -1.15 -1.89 -8.67
C ASN A 75 -2.27 -2.80 -9.18
N GLY A 76 -3.51 -2.53 -8.80
CA GLY A 76 -4.70 -3.25 -9.27
C GLY A 76 -5.23 -2.78 -10.62
N LYS A 77 -4.68 -1.70 -11.19
CA LYS A 77 -5.22 -1.00 -12.35
C LYS A 77 -6.73 -0.77 -12.19
N THR A 78 -7.10 -0.02 -11.14
CA THR A 78 -8.50 0.30 -10.81
C THR A 78 -8.63 1.72 -10.30
N GLY A 79 -9.76 2.35 -10.59
CA GLY A 79 -10.11 3.71 -10.20
C GLY A 79 -11.12 3.76 -9.04
N ILE A 80 -11.28 4.95 -8.44
CA ILE A 80 -12.33 5.21 -7.45
C ILE A 80 -13.70 5.00 -8.10
N GLY A 81 -14.59 4.31 -7.40
CA GLY A 81 -15.94 4.01 -7.89
C GLY A 81 -16.06 2.72 -8.70
N GLU A 82 -14.96 2.14 -9.15
CA GLU A 82 -14.95 0.85 -9.85
C GLU A 82 -15.19 -0.32 -8.91
N ILE A 83 -15.56 -1.45 -9.46
CA ILE A 83 -15.81 -2.69 -8.70
C ILE A 83 -14.61 -3.62 -8.88
N VAL A 84 -14.03 -4.05 -7.78
CA VAL A 84 -12.97 -5.05 -7.74
C VAL A 84 -13.45 -6.33 -7.06
N LYS A 85 -12.80 -7.44 -7.42
CA LYS A 85 -12.99 -8.70 -6.72
C LYS A 85 -11.93 -8.87 -5.65
N VAL A 86 -12.36 -9.33 -4.48
CA VAL A 86 -11.49 -9.53 -3.32
C VAL A 86 -11.66 -10.94 -2.82
N ARG A 87 -10.54 -11.63 -2.61
CA ARG A 87 -10.51 -12.99 -2.05
C ARG A 87 -9.30 -13.17 -1.14
N LYS A 88 -9.32 -14.19 -0.31
CA LYS A 88 -8.18 -14.54 0.53
C LYS A 88 -6.99 -14.92 -0.35
N ALA A 89 -5.84 -14.27 -0.13
CA ALA A 89 -4.65 -14.55 -0.90
C ALA A 89 -3.88 -15.75 -0.32
N LEU A 90 -3.37 -16.60 -1.22
CA LEU A 90 -2.39 -17.61 -0.88
C LEU A 90 -0.99 -16.99 -1.03
N VAL A 91 -0.41 -16.53 0.05
CA VAL A 91 0.92 -15.92 0.07
C VAL A 91 1.97 -16.89 0.58
N LYS A 92 3.19 -16.75 0.05
CA LYS A 92 4.37 -17.47 0.49
C LYS A 92 5.36 -16.50 1.13
N GLU A 93 6.24 -17.00 1.97
CA GLU A 93 7.35 -16.18 2.47
C GLU A 93 8.32 -15.86 1.33
N ALA A 94 8.68 -14.58 1.20
CA ALA A 94 9.66 -14.17 0.22
C ALA A 94 11.06 -14.62 0.66
N LYS A 95 11.72 -15.42 -0.18
CA LYS A 95 13.15 -15.72 -0.02
C LYS A 95 14.00 -14.57 -0.50
N LYS A 96 13.60 -13.99 -1.65
CA LYS A 96 14.27 -12.86 -2.28
C LYS A 96 13.27 -12.01 -3.04
N ILE A 97 13.44 -10.70 -2.99
CA ILE A 97 12.77 -9.73 -3.85
C ILE A 97 13.80 -8.83 -4.52
N ILE A 98 13.50 -8.42 -5.74
CA ILE A 98 14.31 -7.46 -6.50
C ILE A 98 13.46 -6.22 -6.68
N ILE A 99 13.98 -5.07 -6.26
CA ILE A 99 13.32 -3.77 -6.40
C ILE A 99 14.18 -2.82 -7.23
N ALA A 100 13.53 -1.88 -7.92
CA ALA A 100 14.19 -0.82 -8.68
C ALA A 100 13.40 0.50 -8.54
N PRO A 101 14.03 1.67 -8.73
CA PRO A 101 13.31 2.94 -8.74
C PRO A 101 12.23 2.94 -9.83
N ALA A 102 11.07 3.52 -9.55
CA ALA A 102 9.96 3.67 -10.49
C ALA A 102 10.18 4.80 -11.50
N ARG A 103 11.19 5.66 -11.30
CA ARG A 103 11.53 6.79 -12.17
C ARG A 103 13.00 6.77 -12.55
N LYS A 104 13.32 7.17 -13.79
CA LYS A 104 14.70 7.39 -14.25
C LYS A 104 15.35 8.58 -13.56
N GLY A 105 16.67 8.54 -13.44
CA GLY A 105 17.47 9.65 -12.91
C GLY A 105 17.54 9.72 -11.38
N ILE A 106 16.87 8.82 -10.67
CA ILE A 106 16.98 8.72 -9.22
C ILE A 106 18.16 7.79 -8.88
N VAL A 107 19.21 8.34 -8.31
CA VAL A 107 20.34 7.55 -7.78
C VAL A 107 20.16 7.43 -6.28
N ILE A 108 19.83 6.24 -5.82
CA ILE A 108 19.65 5.97 -4.39
C ILE A 108 20.91 5.25 -3.87
N ARG A 109 21.51 5.83 -2.84
CA ARG A 109 22.61 5.22 -2.09
C ARG A 109 22.08 4.87 -0.69
N ALA A 110 21.44 3.73 -0.59
CA ALA A 110 20.94 3.23 0.68
C ALA A 110 21.37 1.78 0.86
N SER A 111 21.51 1.35 2.12
CA SER A 111 21.84 -0.04 2.42
C SER A 111 20.59 -0.93 2.20
N PRO A 112 20.78 -2.22 1.86
CA PRO A 112 19.66 -3.16 1.72
C PRO A 112 18.76 -3.25 2.96
N GLU A 113 19.31 -2.98 4.15
CA GLU A 113 18.61 -3.00 5.43
C GLU A 113 17.52 -1.93 5.50
N ILE A 114 17.76 -0.74 4.94
CA ILE A 114 16.77 0.35 4.91
C ILE A 114 15.56 -0.07 4.07
N PHE A 115 15.79 -0.66 2.90
CA PHE A 115 14.70 -1.19 2.08
C PHE A 115 13.94 -2.30 2.80
N LYS A 116 14.65 -3.18 3.49
CA LYS A 116 14.05 -4.26 4.26
C LYS A 116 13.14 -3.73 5.36
N GLN A 117 13.60 -2.78 6.16
CA GLN A 117 12.81 -2.19 7.23
C GLN A 117 11.56 -1.48 6.69
N GLY A 118 11.70 -0.72 5.59
CA GLY A 118 10.57 -0.02 4.97
C GLY A 118 9.52 -0.93 4.33
N LEU A 119 9.89 -2.16 3.96
CA LEU A 119 9.01 -3.12 3.31
C LEU A 119 8.61 -4.30 4.20
N LEU A 120 9.12 -4.37 5.43
CA LEU A 120 8.86 -5.48 6.34
C LEU A 120 7.37 -5.67 6.62
N GLY A 121 6.89 -6.90 6.47
CA GLY A 121 5.49 -7.26 6.67
C GLY A 121 4.55 -6.92 5.51
N ARG A 122 5.05 -6.31 4.43
CA ARG A 122 4.24 -6.06 3.23
C ARG A 122 4.08 -7.33 2.41
N ALA A 123 2.89 -7.48 1.85
CA ALA A 123 2.63 -8.45 0.79
C ALA A 123 2.78 -7.76 -0.57
N VAL A 124 3.41 -8.44 -1.53
CA VAL A 124 3.66 -7.92 -2.87
C VAL A 124 3.58 -9.01 -3.93
N VAL A 125 3.31 -8.61 -5.16
CA VAL A 125 3.50 -9.42 -6.36
C VAL A 125 4.47 -8.71 -7.31
N LYS A 126 5.05 -9.47 -8.24
CA LYS A 126 5.90 -8.89 -9.29
C LYS A 126 5.17 -7.79 -10.04
N GLY A 127 5.83 -6.66 -10.26
CA GLY A 127 5.30 -5.48 -10.94
C GLY A 127 4.52 -4.52 -10.02
N ASP A 128 4.39 -4.80 -8.72
CA ASP A 128 3.79 -3.85 -7.79
C ASP A 128 4.70 -2.66 -7.56
N ILE A 129 4.08 -1.51 -7.43
CA ILE A 129 4.70 -0.29 -6.92
C ILE A 129 4.62 -0.34 -5.40
N VAL A 130 5.70 0.04 -4.73
CA VAL A 130 5.78 0.16 -3.28
C VAL A 130 6.49 1.45 -2.89
N SER A 131 6.15 1.98 -1.72
CA SER A 131 6.85 3.08 -1.08
C SER A 131 7.48 2.59 0.22
N LEU A 132 8.61 3.15 0.63
CA LEU A 132 9.30 2.73 1.87
C LEU A 132 8.65 3.29 3.14
N GLY A 133 7.84 4.32 3.05
CA GLY A 133 7.15 4.91 4.18
C GLY A 133 5.85 4.17 4.51
N GLY A 134 5.64 3.79 5.77
CA GLY A 134 4.30 3.44 6.24
C GLY A 134 4.05 2.06 6.87
N ALA A 135 4.96 1.10 6.80
CA ALA A 135 4.76 -0.18 7.47
C ALA A 135 5.10 -0.11 8.98
N LYS A 136 4.35 0.67 9.74
CA LYS A 136 4.40 0.60 11.21
C LYS A 136 3.66 -0.65 11.66
N ARG A 137 4.39 -1.73 11.93
CA ARG A 137 3.85 -2.90 12.61
C ARG A 137 3.38 -2.45 14.00
N ARG A 138 2.09 -2.59 14.31
CA ARG A 138 1.61 -2.52 15.71
C ARG A 138 2.37 -3.58 16.50
N LYS A 139 3.44 -3.18 17.19
CA LYS A 139 4.05 -4.02 18.20
C LYS A 139 2.98 -4.28 19.25
N SER A 140 2.63 -5.55 19.39
CA SER A 140 1.99 -6.06 20.60
C SER A 140 2.85 -5.60 21.79
N THR A 141 2.21 -4.91 22.71
CA THR A 141 2.79 -4.36 23.94
C THR A 141 3.22 -5.50 24.87
N MET A 142 4.34 -6.14 24.57
CA MET A 142 5.08 -6.92 25.57
C MET A 142 6.56 -6.94 25.20
N MET A 143 7.35 -6.26 26.01
CA MET A 143 8.80 -6.14 26.01
C MET A 143 9.35 -4.98 25.15
N GLY A 144 9.30 -3.78 25.75
CA GLY A 144 9.96 -2.59 25.25
C GLY A 144 11.47 -2.72 25.31
N ASN A 145 12.11 -2.51 24.18
CA ASN A 145 13.50 -2.08 24.12
C ASN A 145 13.49 -0.61 23.70
N PRO A 146 13.85 0.34 24.60
CA PRO A 146 13.68 1.77 24.34
C PRO A 146 14.69 2.38 23.37
N PHE A 147 15.51 1.57 22.70
CA PHE A 147 16.59 2.04 21.83
C PHE A 147 16.28 1.99 20.32
N PHE A 148 15.09 1.59 19.90
CA PHE A 148 14.69 1.59 18.51
C PHE A 148 13.35 2.32 18.34
N ASP A 149 13.33 3.60 18.74
CA ASP A 149 12.17 4.45 18.62
C ASP A 149 12.10 5.15 17.24
N GLU A 150 10.91 5.63 16.96
CA GLU A 150 10.39 6.27 15.74
C GLU A 150 11.28 7.38 15.16
N ASP A 151 12.26 7.85 15.91
CA ASP A 151 13.10 9.00 15.59
C ASP A 151 14.19 8.73 14.55
N ILE A 152 14.61 7.47 14.33
CA ILE A 152 15.69 7.18 13.39
C ILE A 152 15.24 7.37 11.93
N PHE A 153 13.98 7.05 11.61
CA PHE A 153 13.46 7.28 10.26
C PHE A 153 13.15 8.75 10.01
N SER A 154 12.66 9.49 11.01
CA SER A 154 12.46 10.94 10.91
C SER A 154 13.80 11.69 10.82
N ILE A 155 14.81 11.27 11.56
CA ILE A 155 16.15 11.86 11.52
C ILE A 155 16.87 11.56 10.18
N LEU A 156 16.65 10.38 9.60
CA LEU A 156 17.19 10.04 8.27
C LEU A 156 16.45 10.78 7.15
N ASP A 157 15.15 11.05 7.32
CA ASP A 157 14.32 11.79 6.38
C ASP A 157 14.71 13.28 6.33
N GLU A 158 15.06 13.88 7.49
CA GLU A 158 15.44 15.29 7.60
C GLU A 158 16.93 15.54 7.25
N SER A 159 17.82 14.56 7.46
CA SER A 159 19.26 14.79 7.43
C SER A 159 19.94 14.47 6.11
N MET A 160 19.35 13.71 5.20
CA MET A 160 20.13 13.20 4.07
C MET A 160 19.79 13.75 2.68
N MET A 161 18.66 14.39 2.38
CA MET A 161 18.45 14.90 1.00
C MET A 161 17.28 15.86 0.76
N GLY A 162 16.48 16.28 1.71
CA GLY A 162 15.33 17.17 1.41
C GLY A 162 14.26 16.55 0.52
N ILE A 163 14.36 15.25 0.24
CA ILE A 163 13.34 14.44 -0.43
C ILE A 163 13.04 13.29 0.52
N GLY A 164 11.85 13.29 1.12
CA GLY A 164 11.43 12.23 2.02
C GLY A 164 11.47 10.87 1.32
N PHE A 165 12.13 9.87 1.94
CA PHE A 165 12.16 8.50 1.40
C PHE A 165 10.75 7.93 1.21
N GLY A 166 9.74 8.48 1.91
CA GLY A 166 8.33 8.13 1.76
C GLY A 166 7.77 8.45 0.36
N ASP A 167 8.32 9.44 -0.32
CA ASP A 167 7.85 9.88 -1.65
C ASP A 167 8.48 9.08 -2.79
N ILE A 168 9.56 8.32 -2.52
CA ILE A 168 10.22 7.53 -3.53
C ILE A 168 9.46 6.22 -3.73
N LYS A 169 8.99 6.02 -4.97
CA LYS A 169 8.29 4.81 -5.40
C LYS A 169 9.29 3.82 -6.03
N PHE A 170 9.13 2.55 -5.68
CA PHE A 170 9.91 1.44 -6.21
C PHE A 170 8.99 0.45 -6.90
N VAL A 171 9.51 -0.28 -7.87
CA VAL A 171 8.84 -1.39 -8.54
C VAL A 171 9.42 -2.69 -8.03
N VAL A 172 8.58 -3.65 -7.72
CA VAL A 172 8.97 -5.04 -7.47
C VAL A 172 9.25 -5.71 -8.81
N VAL A 173 10.53 -5.77 -9.18
CA VAL A 173 10.97 -6.29 -10.48
C VAL A 173 10.79 -7.81 -10.57
N ASP A 174 11.09 -8.50 -9.48
CA ASP A 174 10.92 -9.96 -9.40
C ASP A 174 10.77 -10.42 -7.93
N THR A 175 10.15 -11.60 -7.77
CA THR A 175 9.94 -12.25 -6.47
C THR A 175 10.38 -13.70 -6.52
N ASN A 176 10.97 -14.21 -5.45
CA ASN A 176 11.25 -15.61 -5.26
C ASN A 176 10.58 -16.09 -3.96
N PRO A 177 9.58 -17.00 -4.01
CA PRO A 177 9.01 -17.64 -5.20
C PRO A 177 8.23 -16.67 -6.12
N LYS A 178 8.01 -17.08 -7.38
CA LYS A 178 7.21 -16.31 -8.36
C LYS A 178 5.71 -16.45 -8.06
N ALA A 179 5.28 -15.79 -7.00
CA ALA A 179 3.90 -15.80 -6.49
C ALA A 179 3.66 -14.53 -5.69
N ALA A 180 2.48 -14.37 -5.13
CA ALA A 180 2.25 -13.41 -4.05
C ALA A 180 3.12 -13.79 -2.86
N VAL A 181 3.90 -12.85 -2.34
CA VAL A 181 4.84 -13.10 -1.24
C VAL A 181 4.68 -12.06 -0.13
N ILE A 182 4.99 -12.47 1.09
CA ILE A 182 5.14 -11.57 2.25
C ILE A 182 6.62 -11.39 2.57
N ILE A 183 7.02 -10.15 2.81
CA ILE A 183 8.40 -9.77 3.13
C ILE A 183 8.63 -9.93 4.62
N LEU A 184 9.61 -10.74 5.00
CA LEU A 184 9.99 -11.02 6.38
C LEU A 184 11.45 -10.63 6.66
N ASP A 185 11.88 -10.72 7.91
CA ASP A 185 13.27 -10.47 8.29
C ASP A 185 14.27 -11.37 7.56
N SER A 186 13.86 -12.60 7.21
CA SER A 186 14.65 -13.57 6.46
C SER A 186 14.76 -13.25 4.97
N THR A 187 13.95 -12.31 4.44
CA THR A 187 13.91 -11.99 3.01
C THR A 187 15.18 -11.25 2.59
N GLU A 188 15.84 -11.73 1.54
CA GLU A 188 16.90 -11.01 0.84
C GLU A 188 16.30 -9.94 -0.06
N ILE A 189 16.79 -8.69 0.06
CA ILE A 189 16.38 -7.60 -0.84
C ILE A 189 17.55 -7.22 -1.73
N GLU A 190 17.38 -7.35 -3.04
CA GLU A 190 18.28 -6.86 -4.06
C GLU A 190 17.74 -5.55 -4.64
N PHE A 191 18.55 -4.52 -4.57
CA PHE A 191 18.24 -3.23 -5.19
C PHE A 191 18.96 -3.10 -6.52
N ARG A 192 18.22 -2.80 -7.59
CA ARG A 192 18.77 -2.45 -8.90
C ARG A 192 18.75 -0.94 -9.08
N SER A 193 19.89 -0.37 -9.42
CA SER A 193 20.01 1.07 -9.67
C SER A 193 19.38 1.52 -11.00
N GLU A 194 19.18 0.60 -11.93
CA GLU A 194 18.53 0.88 -13.20
C GLU A 194 17.01 0.99 -12.97
N ALA A 195 16.46 2.17 -13.25
CA ALA A 195 15.03 2.38 -13.13
C ALA A 195 14.28 1.48 -14.13
N VAL A 196 13.24 0.82 -13.64
CA VAL A 196 12.25 0.16 -14.48
C VAL A 196 11.16 1.16 -14.78
N GLU A 197 11.11 1.64 -16.04
CA GLU A 197 10.04 2.52 -16.48
C GLU A 197 8.72 1.75 -16.41
N ILE A 198 7.83 2.21 -15.55
CA ILE A 198 6.43 1.80 -15.64
C ILE A 198 5.85 2.69 -16.73
N GLU A 199 5.29 2.09 -17.78
CA GLU A 199 4.41 2.83 -18.68
C GLU A 199 3.29 3.40 -17.79
N GLU A 200 3.39 4.69 -17.47
CA GLU A 200 2.29 5.43 -16.88
C GLU A 200 1.22 5.55 -17.97
N GLU A 201 0.39 4.54 -18.13
CA GLU A 201 -0.93 4.77 -18.68
C GLU A 201 -1.54 5.87 -17.82
N ARG A 202 -1.68 7.05 -18.41
CA ARG A 202 -2.23 8.25 -17.78
C ARG A 202 -3.69 8.01 -17.45
N LEU A 203 -3.93 7.31 -16.36
CA LEU A 203 -5.19 7.45 -15.66
C LEU A 203 -5.12 8.82 -14.98
N PRO A 204 -6.01 9.76 -15.28
CA PRO A 204 -6.06 11.05 -14.59
C PRO A 204 -6.65 10.85 -13.19
N ASP A 205 -5.93 10.17 -12.33
CA ASP A 205 -6.30 9.99 -10.92
C ASP A 205 -5.45 10.97 -10.10
N ILE A 206 -5.74 12.26 -10.28
CA ILE A 206 -5.35 13.27 -9.29
C ILE A 206 -6.37 13.12 -8.17
N THR A 207 -5.97 12.46 -7.11
CA THR A 207 -6.77 12.33 -5.89
C THR A 207 -6.37 13.40 -4.89
N TYR A 208 -7.22 13.65 -3.89
CA TYR A 208 -6.90 14.56 -2.78
C TYR A 208 -5.63 14.14 -2.02
N GLU A 209 -5.21 12.87 -2.10
CA GLU A 209 -3.96 12.35 -1.55
C GLU A 209 -2.70 12.97 -2.20
N ASP A 210 -2.81 13.39 -3.46
CA ASP A 210 -1.70 13.97 -4.22
C ASP A 210 -1.53 15.48 -3.95
N VAL A 211 -2.49 16.10 -3.25
CA VAL A 211 -2.48 17.53 -2.89
C VAL A 211 -2.06 17.66 -1.43
N GLY A 212 -0.76 17.65 -1.18
CA GLY A 212 -0.23 17.89 0.16
C GLY A 212 -0.34 19.35 0.60
N GLY A 213 -0.73 19.59 1.85
CA GLY A 213 -0.61 20.89 2.51
C GLY A 213 -1.77 21.87 2.32
N LEU A 214 -2.90 21.46 1.75
CA LEU A 214 -4.07 22.31 1.51
C LEU A 214 -5.37 21.70 2.10
N GLU A 215 -5.29 21.04 3.26
CA GLU A 215 -6.44 20.35 3.87
C GLU A 215 -7.64 21.27 4.13
N ASP A 216 -7.39 22.50 4.60
CA ASP A 216 -8.45 23.48 4.87
C ASP A 216 -9.09 24.02 3.59
N GLU A 217 -8.32 24.20 2.53
CA GLU A 217 -8.80 24.64 1.23
C GLU A 217 -9.58 23.54 0.52
N ILE A 218 -9.13 22.29 0.61
CA ILE A 218 -9.83 21.12 0.07
C ILE A 218 -11.20 20.96 0.75
N ASN A 219 -11.26 21.09 2.07
CA ASN A 219 -12.52 21.01 2.80
C ASN A 219 -13.48 22.12 2.38
N LYS A 220 -13.00 23.35 2.19
CA LYS A 220 -13.82 24.47 1.68
C LYS A 220 -14.35 24.24 0.27
N VAL A 221 -13.53 23.66 -0.61
CA VAL A 221 -13.97 23.32 -1.98
C VAL A 221 -15.02 22.21 -1.96
N ARG A 222 -14.84 21.19 -1.11
CA ARG A 222 -15.85 20.13 -0.90
C ARG A 222 -17.18 20.69 -0.43
N GLU A 223 -17.17 21.56 0.56
CA GLU A 223 -18.40 22.20 1.07
C GLU A 223 -19.10 23.06 0.02
N MET A 224 -18.35 23.75 -0.83
CA MET A 224 -18.92 24.63 -1.85
C MET A 224 -19.41 23.90 -3.12
N VAL A 225 -18.84 22.76 -3.47
CA VAL A 225 -19.12 22.06 -4.73
C VAL A 225 -19.95 20.79 -4.54
N GLU A 226 -19.67 19.98 -3.52
CA GLU A 226 -20.39 18.70 -3.32
C GLU A 226 -21.71 18.86 -2.57
N LEU A 227 -21.81 19.82 -1.63
CA LEU A 227 -23.05 20.02 -0.84
C LEU A 227 -24.20 20.66 -1.66
N PRO A 228 -23.99 21.57 -2.61
CA PRO A 228 -25.09 22.13 -3.42
C PRO A 228 -25.63 21.19 -4.50
N LEU A 229 -24.97 20.06 -4.79
CA LEU A 229 -25.35 19.11 -5.84
C LEU A 229 -26.18 17.92 -5.30
N LYS A 230 -26.54 17.94 -4.04
CA LYS A 230 -27.51 17.02 -3.41
C LYS A 230 -28.81 17.77 -3.19
#